data_32395448ad2af598556f520348b6f958
#
_entry.id   32395448ad2af598556f520348b6f958
#
_cell.length_a   1.000
_cell.length_b   1.000
_cell.length_c   1.000
_cell.angle_alpha   90.00
_cell.angle_beta   90.00
_cell.angle_gamma   90.00
#
_symmetry.space_group_name_H-M   'P 1'
#
loop_
_entity.id
_entity.type
_entity.pdbx_description
1 polymer ?
#
loop_
_entity_poly.entity_id
_entity_poly.type
_entity_poly.pdbx_seq_one_letter_code
_entity_poly.pdbx_strand_id
1 'polypeptide(L)'
;MPEALLHRVFSLQAFFVSLLQRLCYNTNIMEQDELLKKHLTDLARQAEARSMYTYSGFLGLAEQDIYEKVSRELSFIDHSLYGGSEAAERVIAVFGSEKQFGYAPDYPIRVVCVRPVNEKFAEELSHRDYLGAVLNLGIERTLIGDIVIRGKNAWIYCLNTIVDFLKENLTTVKHTDVICEEAAFDVPELKPVLEETRVNVASERLDAIVAAFTKISRSKAVELFTRQRVYVNGKCIEKPSAGLKPGDVLSVRGFGKTVYGGIDGKSKKGRLYVILNRYV
;
A
#
# COMPACT_ATOMS: atom_id res chain seq x y z
N MET A 1 18.49 -28.25 -44.30
CA MET A 1 17.62 -27.07 -44.12
C MET A 1 16.28 -27.31 -43.37
N PRO A 2 16.15 -28.17 -42.36
CA PRO A 2 14.92 -28.23 -41.54
C PRO A 2 15.03 -27.57 -40.15
N GLU A 3 16.21 -27.44 -39.58
CA GLU A 3 16.34 -26.95 -38.18
C GLU A 3 15.97 -25.46 -38.00
N ALA A 4 16.28 -24.60 -38.94
CA ALA A 4 15.94 -23.18 -38.85
C ALA A 4 14.43 -22.88 -38.92
N LEU A 5 13.64 -23.75 -39.55
CA LEU A 5 12.17 -23.66 -39.60
C LEU A 5 11.55 -24.10 -38.28
N LEU A 6 12.09 -25.14 -37.64
CA LEU A 6 11.62 -25.62 -36.34
C LEU A 6 11.86 -24.56 -35.25
N HIS A 7 13.05 -23.93 -35.23
CA HIS A 7 13.35 -22.85 -34.28
C HIS A 7 12.44 -21.62 -34.41
N ARG A 8 12.05 -21.25 -35.63
CA ARG A 8 11.07 -20.17 -35.87
C ARG A 8 9.67 -20.53 -35.39
N VAL A 9 9.24 -21.76 -35.60
CA VAL A 9 7.91 -22.20 -35.12
C VAL A 9 7.83 -22.26 -33.62
N PHE A 10 8.88 -22.76 -32.92
CA PHE A 10 8.94 -22.75 -31.45
C PHE A 10 8.99 -21.33 -30.87
N SER A 11 9.71 -20.39 -31.51
CA SER A 11 9.77 -18.99 -31.04
C SER A 11 8.43 -18.26 -31.24
N LEU A 12 7.70 -18.56 -32.32
CA LEU A 12 6.36 -18.02 -32.56
C LEU A 12 5.32 -18.59 -31.59
N GLN A 13 5.38 -19.88 -31.28
CA GLN A 13 4.50 -20.48 -30.27
C GLN A 13 4.73 -19.91 -28.87
N ALA A 14 6.00 -19.76 -28.45
CA ALA A 14 6.37 -19.16 -27.16
C ALA A 14 5.92 -17.70 -27.08
N PHE A 15 6.05 -16.94 -28.17
CA PHE A 15 5.57 -15.56 -28.25
C PHE A 15 4.04 -15.48 -28.16
N PHE A 16 3.32 -16.37 -28.86
CA PHE A 16 1.84 -16.43 -28.85
C PHE A 16 1.30 -16.83 -27.48
N VAL A 17 1.91 -17.80 -26.80
CA VAL A 17 1.54 -18.22 -25.44
C VAL A 17 1.78 -17.06 -24.45
N SER A 18 2.92 -16.36 -24.55
CA SER A 18 3.21 -15.18 -23.73
C SER A 18 2.23 -14.04 -23.98
N LEU A 19 1.82 -13.83 -25.24
CA LEU A 19 0.84 -12.80 -25.61
C LEU A 19 -0.57 -13.15 -25.08
N LEU A 20 -1.00 -14.40 -25.20
CA LEU A 20 -2.27 -14.88 -24.67
C LEU A 20 -2.30 -14.81 -23.13
N GLN A 21 -1.22 -15.19 -22.46
CA GLN A 21 -1.12 -15.04 -20.99
C GLN A 21 -1.22 -13.58 -20.56
N ARG A 22 -0.59 -12.64 -21.29
CA ARG A 22 -0.70 -11.20 -21.03
C ARG A 22 -2.12 -10.67 -21.27
N LEU A 23 -2.78 -11.13 -22.33
CA LEU A 23 -4.16 -10.74 -22.64
C LEU A 23 -5.12 -11.25 -21.56
N CYS A 24 -5.05 -12.52 -21.19
CA CYS A 24 -5.87 -13.09 -20.10
C CYS A 24 -5.61 -12.40 -18.77
N TYR A 25 -4.34 -12.08 -18.45
CA TYR A 25 -3.97 -11.36 -17.24
C TYR A 25 -4.55 -9.93 -17.22
N ASN A 26 -4.45 -9.20 -18.33
CA ASN A 26 -5.00 -7.84 -18.43
C ASN A 26 -6.54 -7.83 -18.38
N THR A 27 -7.20 -8.82 -19.00
CA THR A 27 -8.67 -8.94 -18.94
C THR A 27 -9.15 -9.18 -17.52
N ASN A 28 -8.44 -10.04 -16.77
CA ASN A 28 -8.78 -10.36 -15.39
C ASN A 28 -8.59 -9.13 -14.45
N ILE A 29 -7.55 -8.33 -14.68
CA ILE A 29 -7.32 -7.08 -13.93
C ILE A 29 -8.43 -6.06 -14.22
N MET A 30 -8.79 -5.86 -15.50
CA MET A 30 -9.85 -4.91 -15.87
C MET A 30 -11.20 -5.32 -15.27
N GLU A 31 -11.49 -6.60 -15.20
CA GLU A 31 -12.72 -7.11 -14.58
C GLU A 31 -12.72 -6.89 -13.06
N GLN A 32 -11.59 -7.11 -12.38
CA GLN A 32 -11.44 -6.83 -10.96
C GLN A 32 -11.56 -5.33 -10.64
N ASP A 33 -10.98 -4.46 -11.47
CA ASP A 33 -11.10 -3.01 -11.33
C ASP A 33 -12.55 -2.55 -11.46
N GLU A 34 -13.31 -3.08 -12.43
CA GLU A 34 -14.73 -2.75 -12.61
C GLU A 34 -15.60 -3.26 -11.46
N LEU A 35 -15.31 -4.46 -10.94
CA LEU A 35 -15.99 -4.99 -9.76
C LEU A 35 -15.75 -4.11 -8.53
N LEU A 36 -14.52 -3.66 -8.33
CA LEU A 36 -14.20 -2.75 -7.22
C LEU A 36 -14.90 -1.40 -7.38
N LYS A 37 -14.92 -0.81 -8.58
CA LYS A 37 -15.65 0.43 -8.84
C LYS A 37 -17.13 0.30 -8.49
N LYS A 38 -17.76 -0.77 -8.96
CA LYS A 38 -19.16 -1.06 -8.66
C LYS A 38 -19.39 -1.19 -7.16
N HIS A 39 -18.55 -1.97 -6.47
CA HIS A 39 -18.64 -2.17 -5.03
C HIS A 39 -18.54 -0.84 -4.24
N LEU A 40 -17.57 0.01 -4.58
CA LEU A 40 -17.41 1.32 -3.94
C LEU A 40 -18.61 2.24 -4.19
N THR A 41 -19.15 2.23 -5.41
CA THR A 41 -20.36 3.00 -5.76
C THR A 41 -21.59 2.48 -4.99
N ASP A 42 -21.74 1.17 -4.84
CA ASP A 42 -22.85 0.57 -4.11
C ASP A 42 -22.76 0.90 -2.61
N LEU A 43 -21.56 0.89 -2.00
CA LEU A 43 -21.34 1.35 -0.63
C LEU A 43 -21.73 2.81 -0.44
N ALA A 44 -21.33 3.70 -1.37
CA ALA A 44 -21.68 5.11 -1.33
C ALA A 44 -23.21 5.34 -1.38
N ARG A 45 -23.92 4.64 -2.27
CA ARG A 45 -25.38 4.67 -2.37
C ARG A 45 -26.07 4.13 -1.11
N GLN A 46 -25.53 3.08 -0.52
CA GLN A 46 -26.07 2.54 0.73
C GLN A 46 -25.91 3.54 1.88
N ALA A 47 -24.76 4.23 1.97
CA ALA A 47 -24.51 5.24 2.98
C ALA A 47 -25.50 6.39 2.87
N GLU A 48 -25.74 6.92 1.66
CA GLU A 48 -26.72 7.96 1.39
C GLU A 48 -28.14 7.50 1.74
N ALA A 49 -28.57 6.37 1.19
CA ALA A 49 -29.95 5.89 1.33
C ALA A 49 -30.33 5.57 2.80
N ARG A 50 -29.36 5.16 3.62
CA ARG A 50 -29.60 4.78 5.02
C ARG A 50 -29.19 5.85 6.02
N SER A 51 -28.54 6.94 5.57
CA SER A 51 -27.95 7.98 6.42
C SER A 51 -27.01 7.40 7.48
N MET A 52 -26.18 6.43 7.09
CA MET A 52 -25.23 5.76 7.98
C MET A 52 -23.92 5.45 7.25
N TYR A 53 -22.82 5.45 8.02
CA TYR A 53 -21.50 5.15 7.46
C TYR A 53 -21.45 3.75 6.86
N THR A 54 -20.80 3.65 5.69
CA THR A 54 -20.37 2.38 5.10
C THR A 54 -18.87 2.40 4.85
N TYR A 55 -18.27 1.22 4.85
CA TYR A 55 -16.83 1.06 4.78
C TYR A 55 -16.46 -0.02 3.77
N SER A 56 -15.38 0.20 3.03
CA SER A 56 -14.79 -0.87 2.21
C SER A 56 -13.88 -1.77 3.03
N GLY A 57 -13.39 -2.84 2.44
CA GLY A 57 -12.16 -3.50 2.91
C GLY A 57 -10.93 -2.62 2.69
N PHE A 58 -9.77 -3.06 3.19
CA PHE A 58 -8.52 -2.34 3.01
C PHE A 58 -8.09 -2.29 1.54
N LEU A 59 -7.88 -1.10 1.04
CA LEU A 59 -7.40 -0.77 -0.30
C LEU A 59 -5.89 -0.56 -0.26
N GLY A 60 -5.15 -1.23 -1.13
CA GLY A 60 -3.75 -0.90 -1.39
C GLY A 60 -3.64 0.25 -2.40
N LEU A 61 -2.42 0.65 -2.74
CA LEU A 61 -2.17 1.83 -3.58
C LEU A 61 -2.85 1.77 -4.98
N ALA A 62 -2.98 0.58 -5.58
CA ALA A 62 -3.68 0.44 -6.87
C ALA A 62 -5.19 0.62 -6.73
N GLU A 63 -5.76 0.03 -5.68
CA GLU A 63 -7.17 0.15 -5.39
C GLU A 63 -7.56 1.58 -4.97
N GLN A 64 -6.66 2.30 -4.30
CA GLN A 64 -6.83 3.74 -3.99
C GLN A 64 -6.90 4.59 -5.25
N ASP A 65 -6.12 4.28 -6.31
CA ASP A 65 -6.22 4.97 -7.60
C ASP A 65 -7.59 4.73 -8.27
N ILE A 66 -8.17 3.54 -8.09
CA ILE A 66 -9.54 3.25 -8.54
C ILE A 66 -10.55 4.06 -7.73
N TYR A 67 -10.41 4.08 -6.39
CA TYR A 67 -11.25 4.91 -5.52
C TYR A 67 -11.20 6.39 -5.92
N GLU A 68 -10.04 6.96 -6.22
CA GLU A 68 -9.88 8.35 -6.68
C GLU A 68 -10.63 8.65 -7.99
N LYS A 69 -10.79 7.66 -8.86
CA LYS A 69 -11.59 7.81 -10.08
C LYS A 69 -13.08 7.80 -9.77
N VAL A 70 -13.52 6.87 -8.94
CA VAL A 70 -14.93 6.74 -8.51
C VAL A 70 -15.36 7.95 -7.69
N SER A 71 -14.51 8.45 -6.79
CA SER A 71 -14.82 9.55 -5.88
C SER A 71 -15.26 10.84 -6.58
N ARG A 72 -14.78 11.08 -7.80
CA ARG A 72 -15.16 12.23 -8.61
C ARG A 72 -16.63 12.21 -9.05
N GLU A 73 -17.25 11.04 -9.05
CA GLU A 73 -18.65 10.82 -9.42
C GLU A 73 -19.58 10.81 -8.20
N LEU A 74 -19.01 10.78 -6.98
CA LEU A 74 -19.74 10.66 -5.73
C LEU A 74 -20.06 12.02 -5.07
N SER A 75 -20.56 13.00 -5.86
CA SER A 75 -20.89 14.35 -5.35
C SER A 75 -22.04 14.37 -4.35
N PHE A 76 -22.81 13.30 -4.22
CA PHE A 76 -24.00 13.17 -3.38
C PHE A 76 -23.67 12.73 -1.94
N ILE A 77 -22.46 12.23 -1.68
CA ILE A 77 -22.03 11.74 -0.38
C ILE A 77 -20.61 12.20 -0.05
N ASP A 78 -20.38 12.65 1.17
CA ASP A 78 -19.02 12.90 1.65
C ASP A 78 -18.28 11.57 1.77
N HIS A 79 -17.00 11.57 1.44
CA HIS A 79 -16.17 10.37 1.48
C HIS A 79 -14.72 10.69 1.84
N SER A 80 -14.04 9.73 2.45
CA SER A 80 -12.64 9.86 2.85
C SER A 80 -11.93 8.51 2.83
N LEU A 81 -10.61 8.53 3.05
CA LEU A 81 -9.79 7.34 3.27
C LEU A 81 -9.26 7.35 4.70
N TYR A 82 -9.29 6.20 5.36
CA TYR A 82 -8.79 6.04 6.72
C TYR A 82 -8.05 4.71 6.89
N GLY A 83 -6.87 4.72 7.49
CA GLY A 83 -6.04 3.51 7.67
C GLY A 83 -5.68 3.20 9.12
N GLY A 84 -6.26 3.96 10.08
CA GLY A 84 -5.93 3.80 11.51
C GLY A 84 -4.67 4.57 11.95
N SER A 85 -3.86 5.07 11.00
CA SER A 85 -2.63 5.82 11.24
C SER A 85 -2.43 6.83 10.11
N GLU A 86 -1.79 7.98 10.41
CA GLU A 86 -1.37 8.96 9.38
C GLU A 86 -0.35 8.38 8.38
N ALA A 87 0.43 7.41 8.83
CA ALA A 87 1.43 6.73 8.00
C ALA A 87 0.85 5.60 7.16
N ALA A 88 -0.44 5.28 7.29
CA ALA A 88 -1.03 4.11 6.65
C ALA A 88 -0.85 4.11 5.13
N GLU A 89 -0.36 3.00 4.59
CA GLU A 89 -0.35 2.72 3.15
C GLU A 89 -1.64 2.04 2.70
N ARG A 90 -2.20 1.19 3.56
CA ARG A 90 -3.47 0.52 3.31
C ARG A 90 -4.57 1.22 4.09
N VAL A 91 -5.64 1.57 3.39
CA VAL A 91 -6.73 2.37 3.93
C VAL A 91 -8.08 1.76 3.54
N ILE A 92 -9.10 2.00 4.33
CA ILE A 92 -10.49 1.74 3.95
C ILE A 92 -11.09 3.00 3.33
N ALA A 93 -11.99 2.85 2.36
CA ALA A 93 -12.86 3.93 1.93
C ALA A 93 -14.01 4.07 2.93
N VAL A 94 -14.29 5.30 3.32
CA VAL A 94 -15.34 5.68 4.26
C VAL A 94 -16.33 6.55 3.52
N PHE A 95 -17.60 6.19 3.52
CA PHE A 95 -18.67 6.97 2.90
C PHE A 95 -19.59 7.53 3.98
N GLY A 96 -19.77 8.84 3.95
CA GLY A 96 -20.46 9.62 4.98
C GLY A 96 -19.51 10.54 5.74
N SER A 97 -20.08 11.54 6.41
CA SER A 97 -19.37 12.44 7.30
C SER A 97 -20.24 12.79 8.52
N GLU A 98 -19.59 13.24 9.59
CA GLU A 98 -20.28 13.75 10.77
C GLU A 98 -21.21 14.92 10.42
N LYS A 99 -20.81 15.76 9.44
CA LYS A 99 -21.61 16.86 8.94
C LYS A 99 -22.90 16.40 8.28
N GLN A 100 -22.86 15.25 7.56
CA GLN A 100 -24.04 14.71 6.87
C GLN A 100 -24.96 13.92 7.80
N PHE A 101 -24.37 13.14 8.72
CA PHE A 101 -25.14 12.17 9.54
C PHE A 101 -25.36 12.63 10.98
N GLY A 102 -24.63 13.66 11.45
CA GLY A 102 -24.79 14.20 12.81
C GLY A 102 -24.13 13.40 13.92
N TYR A 103 -23.32 12.38 13.56
CA TYR A 103 -22.54 11.56 14.51
C TYR A 103 -21.19 11.17 13.91
N ALA A 104 -20.21 10.97 14.78
CA ALA A 104 -18.85 10.58 14.38
C ALA A 104 -18.79 9.13 13.88
N PRO A 105 -17.89 8.79 12.92
CA PRO A 105 -17.73 7.42 12.44
C PRO A 105 -17.16 6.50 13.51
N ASP A 106 -17.72 5.29 13.65
CA ASP A 106 -17.04 4.18 14.32
C ASP A 106 -16.28 3.36 13.29
N TYR A 107 -14.98 3.61 13.17
CA TYR A 107 -14.16 2.92 12.19
C TYR A 107 -14.01 1.43 12.52
N PRO A 108 -14.27 0.52 11.57
CA PRO A 108 -14.19 -0.92 11.80
C PRO A 108 -12.74 -1.44 11.82
N ILE A 109 -11.77 -0.60 12.10
CA ILE A 109 -10.36 -0.98 12.19
C ILE A 109 -10.02 -1.29 13.64
N ARG A 110 -9.22 -2.33 13.86
CA ARG A 110 -8.62 -2.69 15.15
C ARG A 110 -7.16 -3.02 14.94
N VAL A 111 -6.40 -3.08 16.01
CA VAL A 111 -4.99 -3.44 16.00
C VAL A 111 -4.78 -4.69 16.83
N VAL A 112 -4.13 -5.69 16.24
CA VAL A 112 -3.73 -6.90 16.94
C VAL A 112 -2.21 -6.89 17.12
N CYS A 113 -1.76 -6.89 18.36
CA CYS A 113 -0.35 -7.06 18.72
C CYS A 113 -0.03 -8.56 18.68
N VAL A 114 0.98 -8.91 17.89
CA VAL A 114 1.54 -10.26 17.77
C VAL A 114 2.91 -10.26 18.40
N ARG A 115 3.10 -11.02 19.47
CA ARG A 115 4.36 -11.10 20.19
C ARG A 115 4.80 -12.55 20.35
N PRO A 116 6.11 -12.83 20.35
CA PRO A 116 6.60 -14.19 20.58
C PRO A 116 6.28 -14.66 22.01
N VAL A 117 5.94 -15.93 22.15
CA VAL A 117 5.75 -16.58 23.47
C VAL A 117 7.05 -16.51 24.28
N ASN A 118 8.18 -16.65 23.59
CA ASN A 118 9.51 -16.59 24.20
C ASN A 118 10.45 -15.73 23.37
N GLU A 119 10.69 -14.50 23.81
CA GLU A 119 11.55 -13.54 23.11
C GLU A 119 12.99 -14.03 22.93
N LYS A 120 13.52 -14.84 23.87
CA LYS A 120 14.92 -15.28 23.83
C LYS A 120 15.20 -16.19 22.62
N PHE A 121 14.21 -16.97 22.20
CA PHE A 121 14.34 -17.95 21.11
C PHE A 121 13.63 -17.48 19.83
N ALA A 122 12.98 -16.33 19.86
CA ALA A 122 12.27 -15.80 18.70
C ALA A 122 13.24 -15.34 17.61
N GLU A 123 12.91 -15.71 16.38
CA GLU A 123 13.59 -15.20 15.18
C GLU A 123 13.26 -13.74 14.92
N GLU A 124 14.10 -13.06 14.13
CA GLU A 124 13.74 -11.76 13.53
C GLU A 124 12.79 -12.02 12.35
N LEU A 125 11.52 -11.69 12.56
CA LEU A 125 10.46 -11.89 11.57
C LEU A 125 10.26 -10.62 10.75
N SER A 126 10.10 -10.81 9.44
CA SER A 126 9.84 -9.73 8.51
C SER A 126 8.33 -9.51 8.28
N HIS A 127 7.98 -8.37 7.69
CA HIS A 127 6.61 -8.08 7.25
C HIS A 127 6.00 -9.22 6.39
N ARG A 128 6.81 -9.85 5.52
CA ARG A 128 6.36 -10.97 4.67
C ARG A 128 6.02 -12.21 5.48
N ASP A 129 6.71 -12.44 6.58
CA ASP A 129 6.51 -13.61 7.42
C ASP A 129 5.18 -13.50 8.16
N TYR A 130 4.89 -12.33 8.77
CA TYR A 130 3.61 -12.07 9.40
C TYR A 130 2.45 -12.09 8.38
N LEU A 131 2.60 -11.39 7.26
CA LEU A 131 1.58 -11.39 6.22
C LEU A 131 1.32 -12.79 5.67
N GLY A 132 2.38 -13.57 5.41
CA GLY A 132 2.26 -14.94 4.93
C GLY A 132 1.53 -15.84 5.92
N ALA A 133 1.85 -15.74 7.22
CA ALA A 133 1.18 -16.51 8.27
C ALA A 133 -0.33 -16.19 8.32
N VAL A 134 -0.71 -14.90 8.26
CA VAL A 134 -2.11 -14.48 8.26
C VAL A 134 -2.85 -14.97 7.01
N LEU A 135 -2.27 -14.82 5.83
CA LEU A 135 -2.90 -15.27 4.58
C LEU A 135 -3.04 -16.81 4.51
N ASN A 136 -2.12 -17.55 5.12
CA ASN A 136 -2.20 -19.03 5.22
C ASN A 136 -3.37 -19.52 6.09
N LEU A 137 -3.92 -18.65 6.96
CA LEU A 137 -5.17 -18.94 7.69
C LEU A 137 -6.43 -18.78 6.82
N GLY A 138 -6.29 -18.45 5.54
CA GLY A 138 -7.41 -18.21 4.62
C GLY A 138 -8.02 -16.80 4.73
N ILE A 139 -7.38 -15.88 5.44
CA ILE A 139 -7.85 -14.49 5.58
C ILE A 139 -7.56 -13.74 4.28
N GLU A 140 -8.58 -13.05 3.76
CA GLU A 140 -8.42 -12.21 2.58
C GLU A 140 -7.56 -10.97 2.86
N ARG A 141 -6.78 -10.55 1.84
CA ARG A 141 -5.91 -9.37 1.96
C ARG A 141 -6.67 -8.07 2.23
N THR A 142 -7.93 -8.00 1.82
CA THR A 142 -8.85 -6.88 2.04
C THR A 142 -9.24 -6.68 3.50
N LEU A 143 -9.09 -7.70 4.33
CA LEU A 143 -9.37 -7.63 5.78
C LEU A 143 -8.17 -7.15 6.59
N ILE A 144 -6.98 -7.05 5.97
CA ILE A 144 -5.70 -6.70 6.61
C ILE A 144 -5.18 -5.35 6.09
N GLY A 145 -4.93 -4.45 7.01
CA GLY A 145 -4.25 -3.17 6.79
C GLY A 145 -2.74 -3.29 6.76
N ASP A 146 -2.07 -2.32 7.40
CA ASP A 146 -0.63 -2.31 7.55
C ASP A 146 -0.18 -3.23 8.69
N ILE A 147 1.07 -3.67 8.59
CA ILE A 147 1.75 -4.43 9.63
C ILE A 147 2.97 -3.61 10.06
N VAL A 148 2.97 -3.15 11.29
CA VAL A 148 4.09 -2.40 11.88
C VAL A 148 4.91 -3.34 12.73
N ILE A 149 6.24 -3.37 12.55
CA ILE A 149 7.15 -4.21 13.31
C ILE A 149 8.06 -3.32 14.15
N ARG A 150 8.18 -3.63 15.45
CA ARG A 150 9.12 -2.99 16.36
C ARG A 150 9.82 -4.08 17.18
N GLY A 151 11.11 -4.25 16.96
CA GLY A 151 11.85 -5.37 17.54
C GLY A 151 11.27 -6.72 17.09
N LYS A 152 10.88 -7.55 18.05
CA LYS A 152 10.31 -8.87 17.81
C LYS A 152 8.77 -8.89 17.80
N ASN A 153 8.12 -7.75 18.03
CA ASN A 153 6.67 -7.61 18.06
C ASN A 153 6.16 -7.03 16.76
N ALA A 154 4.95 -7.41 16.36
CA ALA A 154 4.25 -6.84 15.23
C ALA A 154 2.85 -6.37 15.65
N TRP A 155 2.38 -5.29 15.03
CA TRP A 155 1.03 -4.79 15.17
C TRP A 155 0.36 -4.86 13.81
N ILE A 156 -0.72 -5.63 13.74
CA ILE A 156 -1.49 -5.87 12.52
C ILE A 156 -2.77 -5.04 12.60
N TYR A 157 -2.89 -4.06 11.71
CA TYR A 157 -4.15 -3.37 11.50
C TYR A 157 -5.09 -4.30 10.73
N CYS A 158 -6.32 -4.47 11.21
CA CYS A 158 -7.28 -5.36 10.58
C CYS A 158 -8.72 -4.87 10.80
N LEU A 159 -9.66 -5.40 10.03
CA LEU A 159 -11.06 -5.17 10.30
C LEU A 159 -11.48 -5.91 11.60
N ASN A 160 -12.39 -5.30 12.36
CA ASN A 160 -12.88 -5.82 13.63
C ASN A 160 -13.45 -7.25 13.52
N THR A 161 -13.96 -7.60 12.35
CA THR A 161 -14.58 -8.93 12.08
C THR A 161 -13.63 -10.10 12.20
N ILE A 162 -12.30 -9.87 12.13
CA ILE A 162 -11.31 -10.96 12.18
C ILE A 162 -10.41 -10.93 13.42
N VAL A 163 -10.64 -10.01 14.35
CA VAL A 163 -9.79 -9.86 15.55
C VAL A 163 -9.76 -11.15 16.38
N ASP A 164 -10.94 -11.67 16.73
CA ASP A 164 -11.02 -12.89 17.55
C ASP A 164 -10.47 -14.09 16.79
N PHE A 165 -10.74 -14.20 15.49
CA PHE A 165 -10.18 -15.26 14.67
C PHE A 165 -8.64 -15.23 14.66
N LEU A 166 -8.02 -14.04 14.54
CA LEU A 166 -6.57 -13.89 14.62
C LEU A 166 -6.02 -14.29 15.99
N LYS A 167 -6.69 -13.88 17.08
CA LYS A 167 -6.27 -14.20 18.46
C LYS A 167 -6.29 -15.71 18.73
N GLU A 168 -7.25 -16.42 18.16
CA GLU A 168 -7.42 -17.85 18.36
C GLU A 168 -6.55 -18.71 17.44
N ASN A 169 -6.29 -18.26 16.21
CA ASN A 169 -5.71 -19.11 15.18
C ASN A 169 -4.27 -18.72 14.76
N LEU A 170 -3.81 -17.49 14.97
CA LEU A 170 -2.44 -17.09 14.66
C LEU A 170 -1.53 -17.45 15.84
N THR A 171 -1.15 -18.70 15.93
CA THR A 171 -0.31 -19.23 17.02
C THR A 171 1.16 -19.36 16.66
N THR A 172 1.49 -19.31 15.35
CA THR A 172 2.86 -19.50 14.87
C THR A 172 3.15 -18.64 13.66
N VAL A 173 4.31 -18.01 13.61
CA VAL A 173 4.85 -17.30 12.44
C VAL A 173 6.21 -17.90 12.11
N LYS A 174 6.35 -18.56 10.94
CA LYS A 174 7.48 -19.45 10.61
C LYS A 174 7.67 -20.52 11.67
N HIS A 175 8.76 -20.41 12.46
CA HIS A 175 9.13 -21.34 13.55
C HIS A 175 8.98 -20.70 14.93
N THR A 176 8.40 -19.49 15.01
CA THR A 176 8.23 -18.76 16.26
C THR A 176 6.78 -18.87 16.73
N ASP A 177 6.58 -19.44 17.91
CA ASP A 177 5.28 -19.45 18.57
C ASP A 177 4.94 -18.04 19.04
N VAL A 178 3.72 -17.58 18.75
CA VAL A 178 3.26 -16.24 19.03
C VAL A 178 1.94 -16.22 19.80
N ILE A 179 1.69 -15.13 20.49
CA ILE A 179 0.39 -14.79 21.10
C ILE A 179 -0.12 -13.50 20.47
N CYS A 180 -1.44 -13.45 20.27
CA CYS A 180 -2.13 -12.30 19.69
C CYS A 180 -3.06 -11.67 20.72
N GLU A 181 -2.95 -10.36 20.90
CA GLU A 181 -3.81 -9.57 21.80
C GLU A 181 -4.28 -8.30 21.09
N GLU A 182 -5.50 -7.87 21.35
CA GLU A 182 -5.97 -6.59 20.83
C GLU A 182 -5.22 -5.44 21.53
N ALA A 183 -4.74 -4.47 20.75
CA ALA A 183 -4.00 -3.33 21.23
C ALA A 183 -4.76 -2.01 20.95
N ALA A 184 -4.50 -1.00 21.76
CA ALA A 184 -5.00 0.35 21.52
C ALA A 184 -4.22 1.02 20.36
N PHE A 185 -4.82 2.02 19.71
CA PHE A 185 -4.18 2.78 18.62
C PHE A 185 -3.11 3.77 19.10
N ASP A 186 -3.17 4.17 20.36
CA ASP A 186 -2.32 5.22 20.93
C ASP A 186 -1.02 4.69 21.55
N VAL A 187 -0.74 3.39 21.40
CA VAL A 187 0.53 2.83 21.89
C VAL A 187 1.73 3.50 21.22
N PRO A 188 2.81 3.81 21.98
CA PRO A 188 3.96 4.54 21.45
C PRO A 188 4.60 3.90 20.22
N GLU A 189 4.58 2.57 20.13
CA GLU A 189 5.17 1.77 19.06
C GLU A 189 4.49 1.99 17.70
N LEU A 190 3.23 2.42 17.70
CA LEU A 190 2.45 2.70 16.49
C LEU A 190 2.60 4.13 15.99
N LYS A 191 3.22 5.01 16.78
CA LYS A 191 3.45 6.39 16.34
C LYS A 191 4.38 6.41 15.14
N PRO A 192 4.02 7.11 14.06
CA PRO A 192 4.89 7.25 12.90
C PRO A 192 6.22 7.90 13.31
N VAL A 193 7.31 7.23 13.03
CA VAL A 193 8.65 7.80 13.18
C VAL A 193 9.13 8.23 11.81
N LEU A 194 9.48 9.51 11.67
CA LEU A 194 10.07 10.07 10.46
C LEU A 194 11.57 10.22 10.66
N GLU A 195 12.34 9.55 9.82
CA GLU A 195 13.79 9.73 9.74
C GLU A 195 14.11 10.66 8.57
N GLU A 196 14.70 11.81 8.89
CA GLU A 196 15.16 12.75 7.89
C GLU A 196 16.41 12.21 7.18
N THR A 197 16.34 12.11 5.87
CA THR A 197 17.47 11.71 5.04
C THR A 197 17.73 12.76 3.97
N ARG A 198 18.97 13.25 3.91
CA ARG A 198 19.43 14.18 2.88
C ARG A 198 20.04 13.42 1.72
N VAL A 199 19.42 13.48 0.55
CA VAL A 199 19.88 12.80 -0.67
C VAL A 199 20.40 13.78 -1.72
N ASN A 200 21.35 13.34 -2.54
CA ASN A 200 21.92 14.18 -3.60
C ASN A 200 21.41 13.73 -4.97
N VAL A 201 20.69 14.60 -5.67
CA VAL A 201 20.05 14.33 -6.96
C VAL A 201 20.58 15.28 -8.05
N ALA A 202 20.55 14.83 -9.30
CA ALA A 202 20.98 15.67 -10.43
C ALA A 202 19.94 16.73 -10.82
N SER A 203 18.67 16.50 -10.51
CA SER A 203 17.54 17.39 -10.80
C SER A 203 16.37 17.07 -9.87
N GLU A 204 15.40 17.96 -9.77
CA GLU A 204 14.16 17.83 -8.99
C GLU A 204 13.11 16.93 -9.67
N ARG A 205 13.50 16.20 -10.68
CA ARG A 205 12.61 15.26 -11.38
C ARG A 205 12.31 14.06 -10.50
N LEU A 206 11.10 13.59 -10.58
CA LEU A 206 10.62 12.47 -9.76
C LEU A 206 11.43 11.19 -9.97
N ASP A 207 11.87 10.89 -11.20
CA ASP A 207 12.74 9.73 -11.49
C ASP A 207 14.10 9.79 -10.77
N ALA A 208 14.66 10.99 -10.59
CA ALA A 208 15.91 11.17 -9.86
C ALA A 208 15.70 11.02 -8.34
N ILE A 209 14.58 11.54 -7.83
CA ILE A 209 14.21 11.42 -6.41
C ILE A 209 13.89 9.96 -6.07
N VAL A 210 13.10 9.27 -6.91
CA VAL A 210 12.78 7.84 -6.75
C VAL A 210 14.06 7.00 -6.76
N ALA A 211 14.99 7.24 -7.68
CA ALA A 211 16.26 6.52 -7.72
C ALA A 211 17.08 6.71 -6.43
N ALA A 212 17.12 7.94 -5.90
CA ALA A 212 17.82 8.25 -4.65
C ALA A 212 17.13 7.61 -3.43
N PHE A 213 15.80 7.67 -3.36
CA PHE A 213 15.00 7.09 -2.28
C PHE A 213 15.12 5.56 -2.23
N THR A 214 15.01 4.91 -3.39
CA THR A 214 15.05 3.44 -3.52
C THR A 214 16.46 2.86 -3.59
N LYS A 215 17.49 3.71 -3.69
CA LYS A 215 18.92 3.32 -3.85
C LYS A 215 19.16 2.42 -5.08
N ILE A 216 18.39 2.61 -6.16
CA ILE A 216 18.58 1.90 -7.43
C ILE A 216 19.07 2.85 -8.52
N SER A 217 19.50 2.30 -9.67
CA SER A 217 19.89 3.13 -10.82
C SER A 217 18.68 3.90 -11.38
N ARG A 218 18.93 5.06 -12.01
CA ARG A 218 17.87 5.88 -12.61
C ARG A 218 17.08 5.15 -13.70
N SER A 219 17.73 4.29 -14.49
CA SER A 219 17.05 3.45 -15.47
C SER A 219 16.06 2.48 -14.82
N LYS A 220 16.46 1.79 -13.74
CA LYS A 220 15.57 0.93 -12.96
C LYS A 220 14.44 1.73 -12.28
N ALA A 221 14.72 2.96 -11.84
CA ALA A 221 13.69 3.83 -11.30
C ALA A 221 12.62 4.19 -12.34
N VAL A 222 13.02 4.48 -13.59
CA VAL A 222 12.08 4.74 -14.69
C VAL A 222 11.18 3.53 -14.98
N GLU A 223 11.70 2.30 -14.88
CA GLU A 223 10.88 1.08 -15.03
C GLU A 223 9.75 0.98 -13.98
N LEU A 224 9.95 1.56 -12.77
CA LEU A 224 8.90 1.55 -11.74
C LEU A 224 7.67 2.37 -12.16
N PHE A 225 7.86 3.44 -12.93
CA PHE A 225 6.75 4.24 -13.47
C PHE A 225 5.97 3.44 -14.52
N THR A 226 6.66 2.79 -15.46
CA THR A 226 6.02 1.92 -16.47
C THR A 226 5.25 0.76 -15.82
N ARG A 227 5.73 0.28 -14.67
CA ARG A 227 5.08 -0.79 -13.90
C ARG A 227 4.03 -0.26 -12.91
N GLN A 228 3.67 1.02 -12.97
CA GLN A 228 2.68 1.66 -12.09
C GLN A 228 2.97 1.43 -10.59
N ARG A 229 4.24 1.57 -10.17
CA ARG A 229 4.68 1.35 -8.80
C ARG A 229 5.02 2.63 -8.04
N VAL A 230 4.86 3.80 -8.66
CA VAL A 230 5.19 5.11 -8.08
C VAL A 230 3.90 5.91 -7.88
N TYR A 231 3.67 6.35 -6.66
CA TYR A 231 2.48 7.09 -6.26
C TYR A 231 2.88 8.37 -5.54
N VAL A 232 2.16 9.47 -5.80
CA VAL A 232 2.28 10.74 -5.09
C VAL A 232 0.91 11.12 -4.55
N ASN A 233 0.80 11.25 -3.24
CA ASN A 233 -0.46 11.53 -2.54
C ASN A 233 -1.58 10.53 -2.95
N GLY A 234 -1.24 9.23 -3.01
CA GLY A 234 -2.15 8.16 -3.40
C GLY A 234 -2.40 8.00 -4.90
N LYS A 235 -1.97 8.96 -5.76
CA LYS A 235 -2.18 8.92 -7.21
C LYS A 235 -1.03 8.25 -7.92
N CYS A 236 -1.33 7.30 -8.82
CA CYS A 236 -0.33 6.68 -9.67
C CYS A 236 0.28 7.71 -10.63
N ILE A 237 1.60 7.80 -10.66
CA ILE A 237 2.34 8.71 -11.53
C ILE A 237 3.05 7.91 -12.61
N GLU A 238 2.68 8.12 -13.86
CA GLU A 238 3.30 7.48 -15.02
C GLU A 238 4.42 8.33 -15.64
N LYS A 239 4.45 9.65 -15.34
CA LYS A 239 5.41 10.60 -15.94
C LYS A 239 6.66 10.74 -15.05
N PRO A 240 7.83 10.17 -15.45
CA PRO A 240 9.05 10.22 -14.63
C PRO A 240 9.60 11.63 -14.42
N SER A 241 9.24 12.58 -15.29
CA SER A 241 9.69 13.98 -15.22
C SER A 241 8.80 14.87 -14.36
N ALA A 242 7.77 14.32 -13.69
CA ALA A 242 6.94 15.09 -12.76
C ALA A 242 7.80 15.69 -11.64
N GLY A 243 7.35 16.79 -11.05
CA GLY A 243 7.95 17.41 -9.86
C GLY A 243 7.15 17.05 -8.60
N LEU A 244 7.77 17.23 -7.44
CA LEU A 244 7.15 17.15 -6.13
C LEU A 244 7.09 18.53 -5.49
N LYS A 245 6.11 18.73 -4.61
CA LYS A 245 6.02 19.90 -3.73
C LYS A 245 6.39 19.49 -2.30
N PRO A 246 7.01 20.36 -1.51
CA PRO A 246 7.22 20.09 -0.08
C PRO A 246 5.89 19.69 0.59
N GLY A 247 5.93 18.59 1.36
CA GLY A 247 4.76 17.95 1.96
C GLY A 247 4.15 16.84 1.13
N ASP A 248 4.49 16.68 -0.16
CA ASP A 248 4.00 15.55 -0.95
C ASP A 248 4.51 14.21 -0.39
N VAL A 249 3.61 13.27 -0.33
CA VAL A 249 3.90 11.90 0.10
C VAL A 249 4.21 11.04 -1.12
N LEU A 250 5.46 10.63 -1.24
CA LEU A 250 5.93 9.69 -2.26
C LEU A 250 5.87 8.27 -1.72
N SER A 251 5.09 7.41 -2.37
CA SER A 251 5.04 5.96 -2.09
C SER A 251 5.58 5.18 -3.28
N VAL A 252 6.51 4.27 -3.04
CA VAL A 252 7.09 3.40 -4.07
C VAL A 252 6.89 1.94 -3.66
N ARG A 253 6.06 1.23 -4.40
CA ARG A 253 5.68 -0.16 -4.10
C ARG A 253 6.90 -1.06 -3.93
N GLY A 254 7.05 -1.65 -2.74
CA GLY A 254 8.18 -2.51 -2.39
C GLY A 254 9.42 -1.79 -1.84
N PHE A 255 9.36 -0.45 -1.72
CA PHE A 255 10.45 0.37 -1.15
C PHE A 255 10.00 1.24 0.01
N GLY A 256 8.68 1.41 0.19
CA GLY A 256 8.08 2.18 1.29
C GLY A 256 7.68 3.60 0.89
N LYS A 257 7.51 4.46 1.89
CA LYS A 257 6.88 5.77 1.82
C LYS A 257 7.80 6.84 2.40
N THR A 258 7.78 8.03 1.83
CA THR A 258 8.54 9.18 2.32
C THR A 258 7.79 10.48 2.06
N VAL A 259 7.96 11.46 2.91
CA VAL A 259 7.48 12.82 2.70
C VAL A 259 8.59 13.65 2.07
N TYR A 260 8.31 14.30 0.95
CA TYR A 260 9.25 15.19 0.30
C TYR A 260 9.37 16.51 1.08
N GLY A 261 10.56 16.78 1.63
CA GLY A 261 10.82 17.98 2.42
C GLY A 261 11.26 19.19 1.61
N GLY A 262 11.53 19.00 0.30
CA GLY A 262 12.00 20.08 -0.58
C GLY A 262 13.51 20.06 -0.83
N ILE A 263 14.01 21.13 -1.47
CA ILE A 263 15.44 21.34 -1.76
C ILE A 263 16.10 22.01 -0.58
N ASP A 264 17.20 21.41 -0.11
CA ASP A 264 18.08 21.94 0.96
C ASP A 264 19.47 22.29 0.39
N GLY A 265 19.49 23.14 -0.66
CA GLY A 265 20.70 23.69 -1.23
C GLY A 265 21.29 22.92 -2.42
N LYS A 266 22.48 23.34 -2.84
CA LYS A 266 23.21 22.80 -3.99
C LYS A 266 24.64 22.42 -3.60
N SER A 267 25.14 21.34 -4.18
CA SER A 267 26.54 20.96 -4.07
C SER A 267 27.43 21.87 -4.93
N LYS A 268 28.74 21.88 -4.66
CA LYS A 268 29.74 22.60 -5.48
C LYS A 268 29.73 22.19 -6.98
N LYS A 269 29.20 20.99 -7.29
CA LYS A 269 29.05 20.45 -8.66
C LYS A 269 27.66 20.72 -9.25
N GLY A 270 26.84 21.60 -8.64
CA GLY A 270 25.51 21.98 -9.14
C GLY A 270 24.37 20.97 -8.89
N ARG A 271 24.65 19.86 -8.20
CA ARG A 271 23.61 18.88 -7.84
C ARG A 271 22.78 19.40 -6.66
N LEU A 272 21.51 19.02 -6.61
CA LEU A 272 20.58 19.41 -5.55
C LEU A 272 20.67 18.48 -4.36
N TYR A 273 20.63 19.03 -3.15
CA TYR A 273 20.31 18.29 -1.94
C TYR A 273 18.80 18.35 -1.72
N VAL A 274 18.20 17.21 -1.46
CA VAL A 274 16.76 17.04 -1.23
C VAL A 274 16.55 16.37 0.11
N ILE A 275 15.61 16.88 0.89
CA ILE A 275 15.19 16.27 2.16
C ILE A 275 14.07 15.26 1.87
N LEU A 276 14.24 14.05 2.40
CA LEU A 276 13.25 12.98 2.39
C LEU A 276 13.02 12.51 3.83
N ASN A 277 11.82 12.69 4.34
CA ASN A 277 11.42 12.20 5.66
C ASN A 277 10.79 10.82 5.49
N ARG A 278 11.57 9.78 5.75
CA ARG A 278 11.17 8.39 5.55
C ARG A 278 10.40 7.89 6.77
N TYR A 279 9.30 7.21 6.53
CA TYR A 279 8.62 6.43 7.56
C TYR A 279 9.45 5.18 7.90
N VAL A 280 9.78 4.97 9.18
CA VAL A 280 10.61 3.86 9.71
C VAL A 280 9.91 3.15 10.86
#